data_5694b4b7dfe0d7c8816d61cd38f80842
#
_entry.id   5694b4b7dfe0d7c8816d61cd38f80842
#
_cell.length_a   1.000
_cell.length_b   1.000
_cell.length_c   1.000
_cell.angle_alpha   90.00
_cell.angle_beta   90.00
_cell.angle_gamma   90.00
#
_symmetry.space_group_name_H-M   'P 1'
#
loop_
_entity.id
_entity.type
_entity.pdbx_description
1 polymer ?
#
loop_
_entity_poly.entity_id
_entity_poly.type
_entity_poly.pdbx_seq_one_letter_code
_entity_poly.pdbx_strand_id
1 'polypeptide(L)'
;MDAPAHGQSSGKEFNVPRYAEFINKAVEKYKPSIIIGHSIGGAACVYHQYLHPETSIEKMVILGAPSDLKTLIQNYINMLSLNKKMFPLLENRYLENFKNKLEDFSGGKFAKHIQIEGIVAHDTTDTIVNYKEGEKIANGWKKGKFITTKDLGHSMHDDTLYQEIYQFLFEAEK
;
A
#
# COMPACT_ATOMS: atom_id res chain seq x y z
N MET A 1 10.02 -7.05 5.80
CA MET A 1 9.43 -8.27 6.41
C MET A 1 8.64 -9.03 5.36
N ASP A 2 8.62 -10.35 5.44
CA ASP A 2 7.78 -11.16 4.56
C ASP A 2 6.32 -11.03 4.95
N ALA A 3 5.44 -10.89 3.95
CA ALA A 3 4.01 -10.86 4.19
C ALA A 3 3.47 -12.20 4.71
N PRO A 4 2.32 -12.24 5.39
CA PRO A 4 1.69 -13.52 5.75
C PRO A 4 1.56 -14.46 4.55
N ALA A 5 1.85 -15.73 4.74
CA ALA A 5 1.86 -16.78 3.70
C ALA A 5 2.86 -16.54 2.53
N HIS A 6 3.86 -15.67 2.69
CA HIS A 6 4.93 -15.42 1.71
C HIS A 6 6.30 -15.61 2.33
N GLY A 7 7.29 -15.92 1.49
CA GLY A 7 8.68 -16.08 1.90
C GLY A 7 8.84 -17.08 3.05
N GLN A 8 9.45 -16.65 4.14
CA GLN A 8 9.63 -17.45 5.36
C GLN A 8 8.50 -17.27 6.38
N SER A 9 7.52 -16.41 6.11
CA SER A 9 6.38 -16.21 7.00
C SER A 9 5.40 -17.39 6.94
N SER A 10 4.89 -17.76 8.12
CA SER A 10 3.85 -18.77 8.24
C SER A 10 2.47 -18.21 7.79
N GLY A 11 1.52 -19.12 7.56
CA GLY A 11 0.15 -18.81 7.21
C GLY A 11 -0.30 -19.50 5.92
N LYS A 12 -1.59 -19.44 5.65
CA LYS A 12 -2.21 -20.04 4.44
C LYS A 12 -3.00 -19.02 3.63
N GLU A 13 -3.25 -17.85 4.21
CA GLU A 13 -4.06 -16.79 3.58
C GLU A 13 -3.32 -15.46 3.64
N PHE A 14 -3.39 -14.72 2.54
CA PHE A 14 -2.89 -13.38 2.43
C PHE A 14 -4.05 -12.42 2.09
N ASN A 15 -4.13 -11.32 2.82
CA ASN A 15 -4.98 -10.18 2.50
C ASN A 15 -4.45 -8.92 3.18
N VAL A 16 -4.84 -7.76 2.69
CA VAL A 16 -4.32 -6.47 3.17
C VAL A 16 -4.64 -6.21 4.66
N PRO A 17 -5.86 -6.45 5.17
CA PRO A 17 -6.14 -6.28 6.60
C PRO A 17 -5.25 -7.11 7.51
N ARG A 18 -5.06 -8.40 7.19
CA ARG A 18 -4.14 -9.25 7.96
C ARG A 18 -2.70 -8.80 7.88
N TYR A 19 -2.27 -8.33 6.71
CA TYR A 19 -0.92 -7.81 6.58
C TYR A 19 -0.72 -6.56 7.44
N ALA A 20 -1.70 -5.66 7.50
CA ALA A 20 -1.66 -4.50 8.39
C ALA A 20 -1.56 -4.91 9.88
N GLU A 21 -2.24 -5.98 10.31
CA GLU A 21 -2.10 -6.53 11.67
C GLU A 21 -0.67 -7.05 11.93
N PHE A 22 -0.04 -7.69 10.94
CA PHE A 22 1.36 -8.13 11.07
C PHE A 22 2.32 -6.96 11.12
N ILE A 23 2.08 -5.91 10.32
CA ILE A 23 2.83 -4.66 10.39
C ILE A 23 2.69 -4.07 11.79
N ASN A 24 1.49 -4.03 12.35
CA ASN A 24 1.26 -3.48 13.70
C ASN A 24 2.09 -4.21 14.76
N LYS A 25 2.09 -5.55 14.75
CA LYS A 25 2.92 -6.35 15.68
C LYS A 25 4.41 -6.05 15.55
N ALA A 26 4.90 -5.85 14.31
CA ALA A 26 6.28 -5.46 14.08
C ALA A 26 6.57 -4.04 14.59
N VAL A 27 5.66 -3.10 14.35
CA VAL A 27 5.77 -1.71 14.81
C VAL A 27 5.76 -1.65 16.35
N GLU A 28 4.86 -2.35 17.02
CA GLU A 28 4.82 -2.43 18.47
C GLU A 28 6.12 -2.99 19.07
N LYS A 29 6.68 -4.02 18.43
CA LYS A 29 7.88 -4.71 18.91
C LYS A 29 9.17 -3.93 18.65
N TYR A 30 9.33 -3.39 17.45
CA TYR A 30 10.61 -2.81 17.00
C TYR A 30 10.62 -1.29 17.00
N LYS A 31 9.45 -0.65 17.10
CA LYS A 31 9.26 0.81 17.14
C LYS A 31 10.03 1.55 16.03
N PRO A 32 9.88 1.15 14.76
CA PRO A 32 10.53 1.85 13.66
C PRO A 32 10.00 3.28 13.54
N SER A 33 10.87 4.23 13.18
CA SER A 33 10.45 5.58 12.81
C SER A 33 10.09 5.72 11.33
N ILE A 34 10.51 4.76 10.50
CA ILE A 34 10.30 4.77 9.05
C ILE A 34 9.65 3.45 8.62
N ILE A 35 8.67 3.55 7.72
CA ILE A 35 8.10 2.38 7.03
C ILE A 35 8.09 2.61 5.52
N ILE A 36 8.46 1.59 4.76
CA ILE A 36 8.45 1.60 3.29
C ILE A 36 7.62 0.41 2.81
N GLY A 37 6.67 0.67 1.92
CA GLY A 37 5.83 -0.38 1.34
C GLY A 37 5.75 -0.29 -0.18
N HIS A 38 5.95 -1.43 -0.86
CA HIS A 38 5.78 -1.55 -2.30
C HIS A 38 4.53 -2.35 -2.63
N SER A 39 3.82 -1.94 -3.69
CA SER A 39 2.65 -2.65 -4.20
C SER A 39 1.61 -2.89 -3.08
N ILE A 40 1.15 -4.12 -2.90
CA ILE A 40 0.18 -4.47 -1.84
C ILE A 40 0.73 -4.24 -0.42
N GLY A 41 2.05 -4.27 -0.23
CA GLY A 41 2.70 -3.87 1.02
C GLY A 41 2.51 -2.38 1.31
N GLY A 42 2.51 -1.55 0.28
CA GLY A 42 2.19 -0.12 0.39
C GLY A 42 0.74 0.11 0.81
N ALA A 43 -0.21 -0.62 0.19
CA ALA A 43 -1.62 -0.55 0.61
C ALA A 43 -1.82 -0.98 2.08
N ALA A 44 -1.06 -2.00 2.52
CA ALA A 44 -1.10 -2.46 3.92
C ALA A 44 -0.49 -1.42 4.88
N CYS A 45 0.56 -0.70 4.48
CA CYS A 45 1.13 0.39 5.27
C CYS A 45 0.14 1.57 5.42
N VAL A 46 -0.53 1.97 4.33
CA VAL A 46 -1.56 3.02 4.36
C VAL A 46 -2.71 2.62 5.29
N TYR A 47 -3.18 1.37 5.18
CA TYR A 47 -4.26 0.87 6.01
C TYR A 47 -3.84 0.73 7.48
N HIS A 48 -2.62 0.24 7.74
CA HIS A 48 -2.06 0.20 9.09
C HIS A 48 -2.03 1.59 9.73
N GLN A 49 -1.49 2.60 9.05
CA GLN A 49 -1.37 3.95 9.61
C GLN A 49 -2.73 4.63 9.82
N TYR A 50 -3.74 4.28 9.01
CA TYR A 50 -5.12 4.69 9.23
C TYR A 50 -5.72 4.10 10.51
N LEU A 51 -5.49 2.80 10.76
CA LEU A 51 -6.01 2.11 11.95
C LEU A 51 -5.25 2.49 13.23
N HIS A 52 -3.96 2.78 13.11
CA HIS A 52 -3.04 3.03 14.22
C HIS A 52 -2.29 4.36 14.00
N PRO A 53 -2.97 5.52 14.15
CA PRO A 53 -2.34 6.83 13.91
C PRO A 53 -1.26 7.16 14.93
N GLU A 54 -1.38 6.63 16.17
CA GLU A 54 -0.46 6.89 17.29
C GLU A 54 0.59 5.78 17.37
N THR A 55 1.55 5.79 16.44
CA THR A 55 2.67 4.83 16.41
C THR A 55 4.02 5.53 16.49
N SER A 56 5.11 4.75 16.50
CA SER A 56 6.47 5.29 16.42
C SER A 56 6.86 5.76 15.01
N ILE A 57 5.98 5.53 14.00
CA ILE A 57 6.27 5.86 12.61
C ILE A 57 6.14 7.37 12.39
N GLU A 58 7.22 7.99 11.94
CA GLU A 58 7.31 9.42 11.64
C GLU A 58 7.24 9.70 10.14
N LYS A 59 7.80 8.79 9.32
CA LYS A 59 7.82 8.90 7.86
C LYS A 59 7.39 7.61 7.17
N MET A 60 6.65 7.73 6.07
CA MET A 60 6.19 6.58 5.29
C MET A 60 6.43 6.79 3.79
N VAL A 61 6.94 5.75 3.12
CA VAL A 61 7.13 5.74 1.66
C VAL A 61 6.31 4.62 1.03
N ILE A 62 5.53 4.98 0.03
CA ILE A 62 4.63 4.08 -0.69
C ILE A 62 4.98 4.07 -2.17
N LEU A 63 5.30 2.89 -2.70
CA LEU A 63 5.75 2.70 -4.08
C LEU A 63 4.76 1.81 -4.84
N GLY A 64 4.21 2.27 -5.96
CA GLY A 64 3.38 1.47 -6.87
C GLY A 64 2.18 0.80 -6.20
N ALA A 65 1.59 1.43 -5.16
CA ALA A 65 0.54 0.79 -4.35
C ALA A 65 -0.86 0.96 -4.93
N PRO A 66 -1.72 -0.08 -4.85
CA PRO A 66 -3.13 0.05 -5.15
C PRO A 66 -3.85 0.81 -4.03
N SER A 67 -4.80 1.67 -4.42
CA SER A 67 -5.72 2.33 -3.49
C SER A 67 -6.93 1.44 -3.18
N ASP A 68 -7.60 0.95 -4.23
CA ASP A 68 -8.90 0.33 -4.10
C ASP A 68 -8.83 -1.19 -4.28
N LEU A 69 -9.13 -1.96 -3.22
CA LEU A 69 -9.08 -3.43 -3.27
C LEU A 69 -10.04 -4.02 -4.31
N LYS A 70 -11.20 -3.41 -4.50
CA LYS A 70 -12.17 -3.84 -5.52
C LYS A 70 -11.55 -3.81 -6.91
N THR A 71 -10.92 -2.69 -7.25
CA THR A 71 -10.22 -2.51 -8.54
C THR A 71 -9.06 -3.49 -8.67
N LEU A 72 -8.27 -3.65 -7.61
CA LEU A 72 -7.14 -4.59 -7.60
C LEU A 72 -7.59 -6.02 -7.91
N ILE A 73 -8.60 -6.54 -7.21
CA ILE A 73 -9.11 -7.89 -7.42
C ILE A 73 -9.68 -8.07 -8.83
N GLN A 74 -10.41 -7.09 -9.34
CA GLN A 74 -10.94 -7.13 -10.72
C GLN A 74 -9.81 -7.18 -11.75
N ASN A 75 -8.75 -6.38 -11.56
CA ASN A 75 -7.60 -6.39 -12.45
C ASN A 75 -6.87 -7.73 -12.42
N TYR A 76 -6.67 -8.33 -11.25
CA TYR A 76 -6.07 -9.66 -11.13
C TYR A 76 -6.88 -10.75 -11.82
N ILE A 77 -8.20 -10.75 -11.64
CA ILE A 77 -9.09 -11.71 -12.32
C ILE A 77 -8.96 -11.58 -13.84
N ASN A 78 -8.92 -10.35 -14.36
CA ASN A 78 -8.77 -10.09 -15.79
C ASN A 78 -7.37 -10.49 -16.29
N MET A 79 -6.32 -10.10 -15.61
CA MET A 79 -4.92 -10.37 -15.98
C MET A 79 -4.63 -11.88 -16.04
N LEU A 80 -5.16 -12.63 -15.08
CA LEU A 80 -5.00 -14.09 -15.02
C LEU A 80 -6.06 -14.85 -15.82
N SER A 81 -6.92 -14.14 -16.57
CA SER A 81 -8.03 -14.74 -17.33
C SER A 81 -8.91 -15.68 -16.52
N LEU A 82 -9.11 -15.36 -15.23
CA LEU A 82 -9.90 -16.17 -14.33
C LEU A 82 -11.42 -16.02 -14.60
N ASN A 83 -12.19 -17.01 -14.15
CA ASN A 83 -13.64 -16.95 -14.28
C ASN A 83 -14.19 -15.74 -13.49
N LYS A 84 -14.93 -14.86 -14.17
CA LYS A 84 -15.53 -13.66 -13.57
C LYS A 84 -16.46 -13.95 -12.39
N LYS A 85 -17.01 -15.18 -12.29
CA LYS A 85 -17.79 -15.63 -11.13
C LYS A 85 -16.96 -15.69 -9.84
N MET A 86 -15.63 -15.66 -9.92
CA MET A 86 -14.77 -15.60 -8.73
C MET A 86 -14.89 -14.25 -8.00
N PHE A 87 -15.16 -13.15 -8.70
CA PHE A 87 -15.27 -11.85 -8.04
C PHE A 87 -16.32 -11.80 -6.92
N PRO A 88 -17.60 -12.16 -7.14
CA PRO A 88 -18.59 -12.15 -6.07
C PRO A 88 -18.28 -13.14 -4.94
N LEU A 89 -17.60 -14.25 -5.22
CA LEU A 89 -17.16 -15.18 -4.17
C LEU A 89 -16.09 -14.56 -3.26
N LEU A 90 -15.11 -13.87 -3.84
CA LEU A 90 -14.07 -13.16 -3.09
C LEU A 90 -14.67 -11.97 -2.30
N GLU A 91 -15.59 -11.23 -2.90
CA GLU A 91 -16.29 -10.12 -2.25
C GLU A 91 -17.09 -10.60 -1.03
N ASN A 92 -17.87 -11.69 -1.17
CA ASN A 92 -18.61 -12.28 -0.08
C ASN A 92 -17.67 -12.78 1.04
N ARG A 93 -16.60 -13.46 0.68
CA ARG A 93 -15.60 -13.92 1.66
C ARG A 93 -14.94 -12.77 2.40
N TYR A 94 -14.64 -11.68 1.71
CA TYR A 94 -14.10 -10.47 2.34
C TYR A 94 -15.11 -9.88 3.33
N LEU A 95 -16.37 -9.76 2.93
CA LEU A 95 -17.46 -9.26 3.79
C LEU A 95 -17.66 -10.14 5.03
N GLU A 96 -17.63 -11.46 4.87
CA GLU A 96 -17.75 -12.42 5.99
C GLU A 96 -16.59 -12.27 6.99
N ASN A 97 -15.36 -12.12 6.49
CA ASN A 97 -14.18 -12.06 7.33
C ASN A 97 -13.97 -10.71 8.00
N PHE A 98 -14.27 -9.60 7.33
CA PHE A 98 -13.93 -8.25 7.79
C PHE A 98 -15.15 -7.37 8.10
N LYS A 99 -16.37 -7.84 7.83
CA LYS A 99 -17.64 -7.11 8.05
C LYS A 99 -17.73 -5.77 7.29
N ASN A 100 -16.85 -5.57 6.31
CA ASN A 100 -16.81 -4.40 5.44
C ASN A 100 -16.90 -4.85 3.98
N LYS A 101 -17.41 -3.99 3.11
CA LYS A 101 -17.43 -4.26 1.68
C LYS A 101 -16.07 -3.97 1.05
N LEU A 102 -15.73 -4.66 -0.05
CA LEU A 102 -14.51 -4.39 -0.81
C LEU A 102 -14.43 -2.93 -1.30
N GLU A 103 -15.56 -2.33 -1.65
CA GLU A 103 -15.63 -0.94 -2.12
C GLU A 103 -15.37 0.10 -1.02
N ASP A 104 -15.47 -0.29 0.26
CA ASP A 104 -15.15 0.58 1.39
C ASP A 104 -13.65 0.67 1.63
N PHE A 105 -12.88 -0.31 1.13
CA PHE A 105 -11.43 -0.29 1.21
C PHE A 105 -10.87 0.64 0.13
N SER A 106 -10.48 1.84 0.54
CA SER A 106 -9.90 2.85 -0.34
C SER A 106 -8.72 3.55 0.34
N GLY A 107 -7.51 3.32 -0.18
CA GLY A 107 -6.28 3.97 0.29
C GLY A 107 -6.36 5.49 0.23
N GLY A 108 -7.02 6.04 -0.78
CA GLY A 108 -7.25 7.49 -0.88
C GLY A 108 -8.16 8.05 0.22
N LYS A 109 -9.14 7.27 0.69
CA LYS A 109 -9.96 7.65 1.86
C LYS A 109 -9.16 7.54 3.15
N PHE A 110 -8.38 6.48 3.33
CA PHE A 110 -7.56 6.25 4.53
C PHE A 110 -6.47 7.31 4.65
N ALA A 111 -5.82 7.66 3.55
CA ALA A 111 -4.75 8.65 3.48
C ALA A 111 -5.17 10.04 4.01
N LYS A 112 -6.46 10.40 3.95
CA LYS A 112 -6.98 11.66 4.53
C LYS A 112 -6.77 11.77 6.04
N HIS A 113 -6.62 10.66 6.71
CA HIS A 113 -6.45 10.58 8.17
C HIS A 113 -4.98 10.46 8.59
N ILE A 114 -4.05 10.27 7.64
CA ILE A 114 -2.62 10.14 7.93
C ILE A 114 -2.02 11.51 8.22
N GLN A 115 -1.35 11.64 9.38
CA GLN A 115 -0.79 12.89 9.88
C GLN A 115 0.74 12.95 9.79
N ILE A 116 1.40 11.84 9.52
CA ILE A 116 2.85 11.77 9.33
C ILE A 116 3.25 12.23 7.92
N GLU A 117 4.52 12.58 7.75
CA GLU A 117 5.08 12.92 6.43
C GLU A 117 5.28 11.67 5.57
N GLY A 118 5.22 11.82 4.25
CA GLY A 118 5.47 10.69 3.39
C GLY A 118 5.67 11.00 1.91
N ILE A 119 6.05 9.95 1.20
CA ILE A 119 6.12 9.91 -0.26
C ILE A 119 5.16 8.85 -0.78
N VAL A 120 4.43 9.21 -1.82
CA VAL A 120 3.78 8.26 -2.73
C VAL A 120 4.50 8.37 -4.06
N ALA A 121 5.12 7.29 -4.52
CA ALA A 121 5.72 7.27 -5.86
C ALA A 121 4.99 6.25 -6.75
N HIS A 122 4.73 6.62 -8.00
CA HIS A 122 4.04 5.75 -8.95
C HIS A 122 4.51 6.01 -10.37
N ASP A 123 4.65 4.93 -11.13
CA ASP A 123 5.10 4.99 -12.52
C ASP A 123 3.93 5.08 -13.50
N THR A 124 4.03 5.98 -14.48
CA THR A 124 2.97 6.18 -15.47
C THR A 124 2.81 5.00 -16.43
N THR A 125 3.82 4.13 -16.54
CA THR A 125 3.82 2.93 -17.38
C THR A 125 3.57 1.64 -16.58
N ASP A 126 3.18 1.74 -15.30
CA ASP A 126 2.84 0.59 -14.48
C ASP A 126 1.61 -0.14 -15.05
N THR A 127 1.82 -1.37 -15.53
CA THR A 127 0.78 -2.23 -16.12
C THR A 127 0.12 -3.17 -15.12
N ILE A 128 0.63 -3.24 -13.89
CA ILE A 128 0.11 -4.10 -12.80
C ILE A 128 -0.86 -3.31 -11.93
N VAL A 129 -0.41 -2.16 -11.43
CA VAL A 129 -1.22 -1.23 -10.65
C VAL A 129 -1.30 0.09 -11.40
N ASN A 130 -2.50 0.46 -11.83
CA ASN A 130 -2.68 1.68 -12.61
C ASN A 130 -2.20 2.91 -11.84
N TYR A 131 -1.49 3.82 -12.51
CA TYR A 131 -0.98 5.09 -11.97
C TYR A 131 -2.03 5.89 -11.18
N LYS A 132 -3.30 5.86 -11.62
CA LYS A 132 -4.40 6.53 -10.91
C LYS A 132 -4.62 6.03 -9.48
N GLU A 133 -4.17 4.83 -9.15
CA GLU A 133 -4.27 4.32 -7.78
C GLU A 133 -3.30 5.08 -6.84
N GLY A 134 -2.09 5.37 -7.31
CA GLY A 134 -1.14 6.24 -6.60
C GLY A 134 -1.67 7.67 -6.45
N GLU A 135 -2.25 8.23 -7.52
CA GLU A 135 -2.88 9.56 -7.47
C GLU A 135 -3.98 9.64 -6.42
N LYS A 136 -4.83 8.61 -6.28
CA LYS A 136 -5.89 8.58 -5.23
C LYS A 136 -5.30 8.66 -3.83
N ILE A 137 -4.22 7.91 -3.55
CA ILE A 137 -3.55 7.92 -2.25
C ILE A 137 -2.93 9.30 -2.01
N ALA A 138 -2.18 9.82 -2.96
CA ALA A 138 -1.49 11.10 -2.87
C ALA A 138 -2.47 12.27 -2.65
N ASN A 139 -3.57 12.30 -3.41
CA ASN A 139 -4.61 13.32 -3.27
C ASN A 139 -5.32 13.28 -1.91
N GLY A 140 -5.34 12.14 -1.23
CA GLY A 140 -5.88 12.02 0.12
C GLY A 140 -4.90 12.47 1.20
N TRP A 141 -3.60 12.34 0.99
CA TRP A 141 -2.58 12.50 2.02
C TRP A 141 -1.99 13.91 2.05
N LYS A 142 -2.46 14.73 2.98
CA LYS A 142 -2.07 16.15 3.07
C LYS A 142 -0.57 16.40 3.21
N LYS A 143 0.13 15.54 3.94
CA LYS A 143 1.59 15.62 4.18
C LYS A 143 2.39 14.67 3.27
N GLY A 144 1.72 14.08 2.28
CA GLY A 144 2.35 13.21 1.30
C GLY A 144 2.83 13.98 0.08
N LYS A 145 4.09 13.80 -0.31
CA LYS A 145 4.65 14.25 -1.58
C LYS A 145 4.35 13.18 -2.65
N PHE A 146 3.86 13.60 -3.82
CA PHE A 146 3.67 12.66 -4.94
C PHE A 146 4.83 12.76 -5.93
N ILE A 147 5.49 11.63 -6.20
CA ILE A 147 6.55 11.50 -7.19
C ILE A 147 6.02 10.67 -8.35
N THR A 148 6.02 11.27 -9.53
CA THR A 148 5.67 10.60 -10.77
C THR A 148 6.93 10.16 -11.48
N THR A 149 7.02 8.87 -11.81
CA THR A 149 8.09 8.32 -12.64
C THR A 149 7.55 7.84 -13.98
N LYS A 150 8.44 7.52 -14.89
CA LYS A 150 8.12 7.00 -16.21
C LYS A 150 9.12 5.94 -16.62
N ASP A 151 8.63 4.89 -17.30
CA ASP A 151 9.44 3.79 -17.85
C ASP A 151 10.14 2.90 -16.80
N LEU A 152 9.75 3.00 -15.51
CA LEU A 152 10.20 2.10 -14.45
C LEU A 152 9.27 0.90 -14.26
N GLY A 153 8.02 1.04 -14.72
CA GLY A 153 6.98 0.03 -14.53
C GLY A 153 6.65 -0.23 -13.06
N HIS A 154 6.11 -1.42 -12.77
CA HIS A 154 5.68 -1.76 -11.42
C HIS A 154 6.83 -1.95 -10.41
N SER A 155 8.02 -2.30 -10.88
CA SER A 155 9.16 -2.58 -10.00
C SER A 155 9.72 -1.34 -9.30
N MET A 156 9.58 -0.16 -9.91
CA MET A 156 10.02 1.13 -9.37
C MET A 156 11.52 1.18 -9.00
N HIS A 157 12.35 0.33 -9.67
CA HIS A 157 13.80 0.29 -9.40
C HIS A 157 14.52 1.37 -10.19
N ASP A 158 14.98 2.42 -9.52
CA ASP A 158 15.71 3.54 -10.10
C ASP A 158 16.55 4.26 -9.06
N ASP A 159 17.82 4.52 -9.39
CA ASP A 159 18.77 5.15 -8.46
C ASP A 159 18.37 6.60 -8.14
N THR A 160 17.81 7.33 -9.11
CA THR A 160 17.36 8.73 -8.91
C THR A 160 16.19 8.77 -7.94
N LEU A 161 15.21 7.90 -8.12
CA LEU A 161 14.08 7.76 -7.20
C LEU A 161 14.56 7.39 -5.78
N TYR A 162 15.53 6.46 -5.68
CA TYR A 162 16.06 6.04 -4.38
C TYR A 162 16.85 7.15 -3.70
N GLN A 163 17.58 7.96 -4.43
CA GLN A 163 18.27 9.14 -3.87
C GLN A 163 17.27 10.18 -3.36
N GLU A 164 16.19 10.46 -4.09
CA GLU A 164 15.14 11.38 -3.64
C GLU A 164 14.44 10.88 -2.37
N ILE A 165 14.13 9.57 -2.31
CA ILE A 165 13.59 8.93 -1.10
C ILE A 165 14.59 9.01 0.06
N TYR A 166 15.88 8.75 -0.18
CA TYR A 166 16.90 8.83 0.85
C TYR A 166 17.03 10.25 1.43
N GLN A 167 17.04 11.27 0.57
CA GLN A 167 17.06 12.66 1.00
C GLN A 167 15.85 13.00 1.87
N PHE A 168 14.65 12.61 1.44
CA PHE A 168 13.45 12.81 2.24
C PHE A 168 13.52 12.13 3.61
N LEU A 169 14.04 10.90 3.67
CA LEU A 169 14.07 10.13 4.90
C LEU A 169 15.10 10.63 5.91
N PHE A 170 16.29 11.05 5.46
CA PHE A 170 17.46 11.24 6.31
C PHE A 170 18.08 12.64 6.29
N GLU A 171 17.76 13.47 5.29
CA GLU A 171 18.24 14.85 5.27
C GLU A 171 17.19 15.76 5.92
N ALA A 172 17.65 16.63 6.83
CA ALA A 172 16.80 17.67 7.40
C ALA A 172 16.46 18.70 6.30
N GLU A 173 15.20 19.13 6.22
CA GLU A 173 14.87 20.30 5.41
C GLU A 173 15.71 21.49 5.88
N LYS A 174 16.48 22.07 4.95
CA LYS A 174 17.32 23.25 5.20
C LYS A 174 16.48 24.51 5.23
#